data_e30d297e1118a2a36849f21aa65aa521
#
_entry.id   e30d297e1118a2a36849f21aa65aa521
#
_cell.length_a   1.000
_cell.length_b   1.000
_cell.length_c   1.000
_cell.angle_alpha   90.00
_cell.angle_beta   90.00
_cell.angle_gamma   90.00
#
_symmetry.space_group_name_H-M   'P 1'
#
loop_
_entity.id
_entity.type
_entity.pdbx_description
1 polymer ?
#
loop_
_entity_poly.entity_id
_entity_poly.type
_entity_poly.pdbx_seq_one_letter_code
_entity_poly.pdbx_strand_id
1 'polypeptide(L)'
;MNNKKTYLGVVLAIAGALMWGIQGPVSEFLYQDRHFSTEWLMGIKMLVSGILILFFVRLVQHQPVFTIWKRQNWLPLICYAVLGLTGVQYFFLLTVRASNPATATIMQSLGTVMIVILTAIVYRQLPSRPEAIAVAVAMVGTWLLVTKGDLTSLAISPKAFELGLLVALAGALQTMLPVKLIQRNNTLVVIGWAMLIGGLIFSCIHPMWVNPPHLSVGVVLGVGFIVIFGTMLAFICFVSSLHYVSPTTAGLLDTFEPLSATLLTVWFFHTSFNLAEIIGGILILSTVFILAIPAHKQSSI
;
A
#
# COMPACT_ATOMS: atom_id res chain seq x y z
N MET A 1 4.69 20.98 -21.74
CA MET A 1 5.49 19.97 -21.00
C MET A 1 6.21 19.06 -21.98
N ASN A 2 7.46 18.72 -21.73
CA ASN A 2 8.23 17.88 -22.65
C ASN A 2 7.70 16.45 -22.60
N ASN A 3 7.08 15.96 -23.67
CA ASN A 3 6.45 14.63 -23.76
C ASN A 3 7.35 13.49 -23.22
N LYS A 4 8.67 13.59 -23.41
CA LYS A 4 9.65 12.60 -22.90
C LYS A 4 9.67 12.52 -21.35
N LYS A 5 9.56 13.68 -20.66
CA LYS A 5 9.56 13.71 -19.19
C LYS A 5 8.26 13.12 -18.61
N THR A 6 7.12 13.45 -19.21
CA THR A 6 5.82 12.88 -18.81
C THR A 6 5.79 11.37 -19.02
N TYR A 7 6.31 10.90 -20.16
CA TYR A 7 6.43 9.46 -20.43
C TYR A 7 7.30 8.75 -19.38
N LEU A 8 8.44 9.33 -19.01
CA LEU A 8 9.30 8.79 -17.94
C LEU A 8 8.52 8.67 -16.59
N GLY A 9 7.75 9.70 -16.22
CA GLY A 9 6.93 9.67 -15.02
C GLY A 9 5.89 8.56 -15.03
N VAL A 10 5.21 8.36 -16.16
CA VAL A 10 4.24 7.27 -16.35
C VAL A 10 4.91 5.90 -16.20
N VAL A 11 6.07 5.70 -16.85
CA VAL A 11 6.82 4.42 -16.76
C VAL A 11 7.28 4.16 -15.32
N LEU A 12 7.77 5.16 -14.60
CA LEU A 12 8.19 5.02 -13.20
C LEU A 12 7.00 4.68 -12.28
N ALA A 13 5.85 5.33 -12.46
CA ALA A 13 4.66 5.04 -11.65
C ALA A 13 4.18 3.60 -11.89
N ILE A 14 4.04 3.17 -13.15
CA ILE A 14 3.63 1.81 -13.51
C ILE A 14 4.66 0.79 -12.99
N ALA A 15 5.96 1.06 -13.12
CA ALA A 15 6.99 0.15 -12.62
C ALA A 15 6.90 -0.02 -11.10
N GLY A 16 6.67 1.06 -10.35
CA GLY A 16 6.44 1.00 -8.90
C GLY A 16 5.22 0.16 -8.55
N ALA A 17 4.07 0.43 -9.18
CA ALA A 17 2.82 -0.29 -8.97
C ALA A 17 2.94 -1.79 -9.31
N LEU A 18 3.58 -2.15 -10.42
CA LEU A 18 3.82 -3.54 -10.80
C LEU A 18 4.72 -4.26 -9.79
N MET A 19 5.77 -3.61 -9.29
CA MET A 19 6.64 -4.19 -8.26
C MET A 19 5.88 -4.44 -6.96
N TRP A 20 4.97 -3.55 -6.55
CA TRP A 20 4.08 -3.80 -5.41
C TRP A 20 3.09 -4.94 -5.69
N GLY A 21 2.49 -4.98 -6.86
CA GLY A 21 1.58 -6.06 -7.25
C GLY A 21 2.24 -7.45 -7.27
N ILE A 22 3.50 -7.55 -7.69
CA ILE A 22 4.27 -8.82 -7.67
C ILE A 22 4.63 -9.21 -6.23
N GLN A 23 4.84 -8.25 -5.33
CA GLN A 23 5.18 -8.50 -3.92
C GLN A 23 4.14 -9.39 -3.21
N GLY A 24 2.85 -9.20 -3.50
CA GLY A 24 1.78 -9.99 -2.91
C GLY A 24 1.94 -11.50 -3.20
N PRO A 25 1.93 -11.94 -4.45
CA PRO A 25 2.18 -13.32 -4.84
C PRO A 25 3.50 -13.91 -4.32
N VAL A 26 4.58 -13.12 -4.30
CA VAL A 26 5.85 -13.57 -3.70
C VAL A 26 5.69 -13.80 -2.19
N SER A 27 4.92 -12.95 -1.49
CA SER A 27 4.64 -13.15 -0.06
C SER A 27 3.79 -14.39 0.17
N GLU A 28 2.80 -14.65 -0.68
CA GLU A 28 1.98 -15.88 -0.61
C GLU A 28 2.82 -17.14 -0.82
N PHE A 29 3.74 -17.11 -1.80
CA PHE A 29 4.71 -18.20 -2.00
C PHE A 29 5.52 -18.48 -0.72
N LEU A 30 6.00 -17.45 -0.03
CA LEU A 30 6.72 -17.62 1.24
C LEU A 30 5.83 -18.20 2.35
N TYR A 31 4.53 -17.87 2.36
CA TYR A 31 3.57 -18.40 3.34
C TYR A 31 3.10 -19.82 3.07
N GLN A 32 3.46 -20.44 1.94
CA GLN A 32 3.27 -21.89 1.74
C GLN A 32 4.05 -22.70 2.78
N ASP A 33 5.17 -22.16 3.27
CA ASP A 33 5.79 -22.64 4.49
C ASP A 33 5.01 -22.10 5.70
N ARG A 34 4.28 -22.97 6.40
CA ARG A 34 3.44 -22.63 7.56
C ARG A 34 4.23 -21.99 8.72
N HIS A 35 5.52 -22.24 8.78
CA HIS A 35 6.42 -21.70 9.81
C HIS A 35 6.99 -20.32 9.46
N PHE A 36 6.72 -19.80 8.26
CA PHE A 36 7.21 -18.50 7.85
C PHE A 36 6.47 -17.38 8.61
N SER A 37 7.20 -16.63 9.45
CA SER A 37 6.63 -15.56 10.26
C SER A 37 6.46 -14.26 9.48
N THR A 38 5.26 -13.68 9.56
CA THR A 38 4.98 -12.34 9.01
C THR A 38 5.80 -11.28 9.72
N GLU A 39 5.96 -11.40 11.04
CA GLU A 39 6.70 -10.47 11.89
C GLU A 39 8.18 -10.49 11.54
N TRP A 40 8.76 -11.67 11.30
CA TRP A 40 10.13 -11.83 10.84
C TRP A 40 10.34 -11.13 9.48
N LEU A 41 9.43 -11.36 8.53
CA LEU A 41 9.47 -10.72 7.22
C LEU A 41 9.38 -9.20 7.33
N MET A 42 8.47 -8.70 8.18
CA MET A 42 8.32 -7.26 8.44
C MET A 42 9.60 -6.65 9.00
N GLY A 43 10.23 -7.29 9.98
CA GLY A 43 11.50 -6.84 10.57
C GLY A 43 12.58 -6.66 9.50
N ILE A 44 12.88 -7.72 8.74
CA ILE A 44 13.91 -7.70 7.69
C ILE A 44 13.54 -6.71 6.58
N LYS A 45 12.33 -6.84 6.03
CA LYS A 45 11.87 -6.01 4.93
C LYS A 45 12.01 -4.52 5.25
N MET A 46 11.49 -4.09 6.39
CA MET A 46 11.46 -2.68 6.73
C MET A 46 12.83 -2.15 7.15
N LEU A 47 13.62 -2.90 7.94
CA LEU A 47 14.96 -2.46 8.31
C LEU A 47 15.86 -2.33 7.08
N VAL A 48 15.96 -3.39 6.29
CA VAL A 48 16.90 -3.40 5.16
C VAL A 48 16.48 -2.37 4.11
N SER A 49 15.18 -2.32 3.74
CA SER A 49 14.71 -1.33 2.76
C SER A 49 14.84 0.10 3.27
N GLY A 50 14.58 0.35 4.57
CA GLY A 50 14.77 1.66 5.18
C GLY A 50 16.22 2.13 5.12
N ILE A 51 17.18 1.26 5.47
CA ILE A 51 18.62 1.53 5.35
C ILE A 51 18.98 1.82 3.90
N LEU A 52 18.57 0.96 2.96
CA LEU A 52 18.90 1.12 1.54
C LEU A 52 18.31 2.40 0.93
N ILE A 53 17.08 2.78 1.29
CA ILE A 53 16.46 4.04 0.85
C ILE A 53 17.26 5.23 1.38
N LEU A 54 17.60 5.27 2.67
CA LEU A 54 18.37 6.37 3.25
C LEU A 54 19.79 6.44 2.65
N PHE A 55 20.39 5.28 2.39
CA PHE A 55 21.67 5.19 1.72
C PHE A 55 21.59 5.74 0.29
N PHE A 56 20.55 5.37 -0.47
CA PHE A 56 20.28 5.91 -1.81
C PHE A 56 20.13 7.44 -1.76
N VAL A 57 19.33 7.98 -0.84
CA VAL A 57 19.16 9.43 -0.69
C VAL A 57 20.47 10.12 -0.35
N ARG A 58 21.28 9.52 0.53
CA ARG A 58 22.56 10.11 0.95
C ARG A 58 23.60 10.10 -0.16
N LEU A 59 23.73 8.99 -0.89
CA LEU A 59 24.80 8.81 -1.89
C LEU A 59 24.41 9.26 -3.30
N VAL A 60 23.16 9.00 -3.72
CA VAL A 60 22.73 9.30 -5.10
C VAL A 60 22.07 10.66 -5.20
N GLN A 61 21.19 11.01 -4.25
CA GLN A 61 20.55 12.33 -4.24
C GLN A 61 21.38 13.40 -3.52
N HIS A 62 22.46 13.01 -2.83
CA HIS A 62 23.33 13.90 -2.05
C HIS A 62 22.59 14.76 -1.01
N GLN A 63 21.45 14.24 -0.51
CA GLN A 63 20.60 14.94 0.46
C GLN A 63 20.92 14.53 1.92
N PRO A 64 20.78 15.46 2.89
CA PRO A 64 20.97 15.12 4.29
C PRO A 64 19.80 14.28 4.81
N VAL A 65 20.08 13.13 5.44
CA VAL A 65 19.07 12.18 5.93
C VAL A 65 18.64 12.43 7.37
N PHE A 66 19.44 13.16 8.19
CA PHE A 66 19.15 13.40 9.61
C PHE A 66 18.36 14.67 9.90
N THR A 67 18.12 15.52 8.91
CA THR A 67 17.40 16.80 9.08
C THR A 67 15.95 16.64 9.53
N ILE A 68 15.39 15.46 9.36
CA ILE A 68 14.02 15.13 9.78
C ILE A 68 13.86 15.13 11.32
N TRP A 69 14.93 14.83 12.08
CA TRP A 69 14.92 14.69 13.54
C TRP A 69 14.86 16.02 14.30
N LYS A 70 14.06 16.98 13.78
CA LYS A 70 13.72 18.20 14.50
C LYS A 70 12.57 17.92 15.47
N ARG A 71 12.56 18.61 16.64
CA ARG A 71 11.55 18.43 17.70
C ARG A 71 10.10 18.45 17.19
N GLN A 72 9.82 19.24 16.17
CA GLN A 72 8.49 19.37 15.58
C GLN A 72 8.08 18.19 14.68
N ASN A 73 9.01 17.36 14.24
CA ASN A 73 8.78 16.28 13.25
C ASN A 73 8.72 14.89 13.90
N TRP A 74 9.31 14.69 15.09
CA TRP A 74 9.46 13.34 15.64
C TRP A 74 8.12 12.66 15.93
N LEU A 75 7.16 13.36 16.55
CA LEU A 75 5.84 12.77 16.84
C LEU A 75 5.03 12.50 15.56
N PRO A 76 4.88 13.44 14.60
CA PRO A 76 4.29 13.13 13.30
C PRO A 76 4.98 11.99 12.55
N LEU A 77 6.32 11.89 12.64
CA LEU A 77 7.07 10.80 12.01
C LEU A 77 6.76 9.45 12.65
N ILE A 78 6.71 9.37 13.98
CA ILE A 78 6.36 8.13 14.70
C ILE A 78 4.92 7.72 14.39
N CYS A 79 3.97 8.67 14.43
CA CYS A 79 2.57 8.37 14.08
C CYS A 79 2.46 7.85 12.64
N TYR A 80 3.11 8.49 11.68
CA TYR A 80 3.15 8.04 10.30
C TYR A 80 3.82 6.67 10.18
N ALA A 81 4.97 6.47 10.83
CA ALA A 81 5.69 5.22 10.77
C ALA A 81 4.86 4.04 11.29
N VAL A 82 4.19 4.20 12.44
CA VAL A 82 3.48 3.10 13.11
C VAL A 82 2.09 2.89 12.50
N LEU A 83 1.27 3.94 12.45
CA LEU A 83 -0.14 3.82 12.07
C LEU A 83 -0.33 3.82 10.55
N GLY A 84 0.49 4.55 9.81
CA GLY A 84 0.44 4.61 8.35
C GLY A 84 1.28 3.51 7.72
N LEU A 85 2.58 3.77 7.53
CA LEU A 85 3.44 2.93 6.70
C LEU A 85 3.59 1.49 7.22
N THR A 86 3.91 1.32 8.50
CA THR A 86 4.03 -0.03 9.10
C THR A 86 2.69 -0.72 9.18
N GLY A 87 1.63 0.01 9.53
CA GLY A 87 0.27 -0.51 9.59
C GLY A 87 -0.19 -1.09 8.26
N VAL A 88 -0.08 -0.33 7.16
CA VAL A 88 -0.51 -0.82 5.84
C VAL A 88 0.30 -2.04 5.40
N GLN A 89 1.61 -2.01 5.59
CA GLN A 89 2.48 -3.12 5.20
C GLN A 89 2.19 -4.41 5.99
N TYR A 90 1.94 -4.27 7.29
CA TYR A 90 1.68 -5.42 8.17
C TYR A 90 0.28 -6.01 7.93
N PHE A 91 -0.75 -5.17 7.93
CA PHE A 91 -2.12 -5.64 7.68
C PHE A 91 -2.28 -6.19 6.26
N PHE A 92 -1.57 -5.64 5.26
CA PHE A 92 -1.52 -6.21 3.92
C PHE A 92 -1.00 -7.65 3.94
N LEU A 93 0.16 -7.90 4.55
CA LEU A 93 0.75 -9.24 4.63
C LEU A 93 -0.14 -10.21 5.42
N LEU A 94 -0.78 -9.75 6.49
CA LEU A 94 -1.75 -10.57 7.24
C LEU A 94 -2.99 -10.88 6.39
N THR A 95 -3.46 -9.93 5.58
CA THR A 95 -4.60 -10.16 4.67
C THR A 95 -4.24 -11.15 3.57
N VAL A 96 -3.04 -11.04 2.99
CA VAL A 96 -2.52 -12.04 2.03
C VAL A 96 -2.54 -13.43 2.66
N ARG A 97 -2.00 -13.56 3.87
CA ARG A 97 -1.96 -14.85 4.60
C ARG A 97 -3.34 -15.39 4.96
N ALA A 98 -4.31 -14.53 5.24
CA ALA A 98 -5.67 -14.92 5.62
C ALA A 98 -6.62 -15.15 4.43
N SER A 99 -6.22 -14.71 3.23
CA SER A 99 -7.02 -14.77 2.00
C SER A 99 -6.13 -15.07 0.79
N ASN A 100 -5.81 -14.05 0.01
CA ASN A 100 -4.88 -14.11 -1.14
C ASN A 100 -4.43 -12.69 -1.52
N PRO A 101 -3.37 -12.52 -2.36
CA PRO A 101 -2.84 -11.22 -2.75
C PRO A 101 -3.84 -10.34 -3.51
N ALA A 102 -4.66 -10.94 -4.37
CA ALA A 102 -5.66 -10.19 -5.14
C ALA A 102 -6.70 -9.54 -4.22
N THR A 103 -7.25 -10.31 -3.27
CA THR A 103 -8.19 -9.79 -2.28
C THR A 103 -7.53 -8.72 -1.41
N ALA A 104 -6.29 -8.93 -0.97
CA ALA A 104 -5.56 -7.98 -0.14
C ALA A 104 -5.36 -6.63 -0.85
N THR A 105 -4.94 -6.62 -2.13
CA THR A 105 -4.74 -5.38 -2.90
C THR A 105 -6.05 -4.67 -3.24
N ILE A 106 -7.13 -5.42 -3.55
CA ILE A 106 -8.45 -4.84 -3.77
C ILE A 106 -8.97 -4.18 -2.48
N MET A 107 -8.85 -4.86 -1.33
CA MET A 107 -9.24 -4.28 -0.04
C MET A 107 -8.39 -3.07 0.33
N GLN A 108 -7.09 -3.08 0.03
CA GLN A 108 -6.20 -1.93 0.21
C GLN A 108 -6.67 -0.71 -0.60
N SER A 109 -7.19 -0.91 -1.82
CA SER A 109 -7.71 0.17 -2.68
C SER A 109 -8.90 0.92 -2.06
N LEU A 110 -9.61 0.31 -1.08
CA LEU A 110 -10.62 1.01 -0.27
C LEU A 110 -10.01 2.13 0.59
N GLY A 111 -8.68 2.20 0.72
CA GLY A 111 -8.00 3.30 1.39
C GLY A 111 -8.37 4.67 0.84
N THR A 112 -8.60 4.78 -0.48
CA THR A 112 -9.06 6.03 -1.11
C THR A 112 -10.44 6.46 -0.62
N VAL A 113 -11.35 5.51 -0.45
CA VAL A 113 -12.68 5.75 0.11
C VAL A 113 -12.60 6.05 1.60
N MET A 114 -11.70 5.36 2.32
CA MET A 114 -11.47 5.62 3.74
C MET A 114 -10.93 7.04 3.99
N ILE A 115 -10.14 7.60 3.08
CA ILE A 115 -9.71 9.01 3.12
C ILE A 115 -10.94 9.93 3.11
N VAL A 116 -11.91 9.68 2.22
CA VAL A 116 -13.15 10.48 2.15
C VAL A 116 -13.92 10.42 3.48
N ILE A 117 -14.08 9.22 4.02
CA ILE A 117 -14.78 9.00 5.30
C ILE A 117 -14.07 9.72 6.44
N LEU A 118 -12.75 9.54 6.57
CA LEU A 118 -11.96 10.19 7.62
C LEU A 118 -11.99 11.72 7.48
N THR A 119 -11.91 12.23 6.25
CA THR A 119 -11.97 13.67 5.97
C THR A 119 -13.33 14.24 6.40
N ALA A 120 -14.44 13.55 6.08
CA ALA A 120 -15.77 13.95 6.48
C ALA A 120 -15.93 14.00 8.01
N ILE A 121 -15.39 12.99 8.72
CA ILE A 121 -15.47 12.91 10.19
C ILE A 121 -14.59 13.98 10.85
N VAL A 122 -13.30 14.06 10.45
CA VAL A 122 -12.31 14.93 11.11
C VAL A 122 -12.59 16.41 10.85
N TYR A 123 -12.92 16.75 9.61
CA TYR A 123 -13.16 18.15 9.22
C TYR A 123 -14.63 18.54 9.26
N ARG A 124 -15.55 17.59 9.59
CA ARG A 124 -17.01 17.79 9.64
C ARG A 124 -17.58 18.38 8.35
N GLN A 125 -17.03 17.96 7.23
CA GLN A 125 -17.44 18.39 5.89
C GLN A 125 -18.23 17.27 5.22
N LEU A 126 -19.37 17.59 4.64
CA LEU A 126 -20.12 16.61 3.86
C LEU A 126 -19.35 16.26 2.59
N PRO A 127 -19.29 14.97 2.21
CA PRO A 127 -18.65 14.57 0.98
C PRO A 127 -19.32 15.21 -0.23
N SER A 128 -18.51 15.59 -1.21
CA SER A 128 -18.98 16.04 -2.52
C SER A 128 -19.75 14.92 -3.25
N ARG A 129 -20.52 15.26 -4.29
CA ARG A 129 -21.27 14.25 -5.07
C ARG A 129 -20.39 13.10 -5.59
N PRO A 130 -19.22 13.35 -6.23
CA PRO A 130 -18.34 12.26 -6.65
C PRO A 130 -17.85 11.39 -5.48
N GLU A 131 -17.53 12.00 -4.34
CA GLU A 131 -17.10 11.27 -3.13
C GLU A 131 -18.23 10.40 -2.56
N ALA A 132 -19.45 10.91 -2.49
CA ALA A 132 -20.61 10.12 -2.04
C ALA A 132 -20.89 8.94 -2.98
N ILE A 133 -20.79 9.14 -4.30
CA ILE A 133 -20.93 8.08 -5.30
C ILE A 133 -19.82 7.05 -5.12
N ALA A 134 -18.57 7.47 -4.95
CA ALA A 134 -17.45 6.56 -4.74
C ALA A 134 -17.65 5.69 -3.49
N VAL A 135 -18.11 6.27 -2.37
CA VAL A 135 -18.43 5.52 -1.15
C VAL A 135 -19.54 4.47 -1.42
N ALA A 136 -20.62 4.86 -2.09
CA ALA A 136 -21.71 3.93 -2.40
C ALA A 136 -21.25 2.78 -3.32
N VAL A 137 -20.47 3.09 -4.37
CA VAL A 137 -19.90 2.10 -5.29
C VAL A 137 -18.94 1.15 -4.55
N ALA A 138 -18.10 1.70 -3.65
CA ALA A 138 -17.19 0.89 -2.84
C ALA A 138 -17.95 -0.07 -1.92
N MET A 139 -19.03 0.37 -1.29
CA MET A 139 -19.87 -0.48 -0.42
C MET A 139 -20.46 -1.66 -1.19
N VAL A 140 -21.03 -1.40 -2.36
CA VAL A 140 -21.58 -2.46 -3.24
C VAL A 140 -20.48 -3.39 -3.71
N GLY A 141 -19.34 -2.83 -4.16
CA GLY A 141 -18.19 -3.62 -4.61
C GLY A 141 -17.62 -4.52 -3.52
N THR A 142 -17.46 -3.97 -2.31
CA THR A 142 -16.98 -4.74 -1.14
C THR A 142 -17.96 -5.85 -0.78
N TRP A 143 -19.26 -5.56 -0.79
CA TRP A 143 -20.27 -6.56 -0.53
C TRP A 143 -20.21 -7.72 -1.54
N LEU A 144 -20.14 -7.44 -2.83
CA LEU A 144 -20.01 -8.47 -3.88
C LEU A 144 -18.72 -9.29 -3.73
N LEU A 145 -17.60 -8.64 -3.42
CA LEU A 145 -16.30 -9.31 -3.23
C LEU A 145 -16.34 -10.26 -2.03
N VAL A 146 -16.91 -9.81 -0.91
CA VAL A 146 -16.88 -10.50 0.37
C VAL A 146 -17.89 -11.64 0.43
N THR A 147 -19.03 -11.53 -0.25
CA THR A 147 -20.11 -12.53 -0.24
C THR A 147 -20.12 -13.43 -1.46
N LYS A 148 -19.33 -13.12 -2.51
CA LYS A 148 -19.41 -13.76 -3.83
C LYS A 148 -20.81 -13.73 -4.46
N GLY A 149 -21.62 -12.73 -4.03
CA GLY A 149 -23.01 -12.57 -4.45
C GLY A 149 -24.02 -13.43 -3.69
N ASP A 150 -23.60 -14.17 -2.67
CA ASP A 150 -24.50 -14.90 -1.76
C ASP A 150 -24.87 -14.00 -0.57
N LEU A 151 -26.18 -13.78 -0.36
CA LEU A 151 -26.69 -12.93 0.72
C LEU A 151 -26.55 -13.57 2.11
N THR A 152 -26.32 -14.86 2.17
CA THR A 152 -26.41 -15.65 3.40
C THR A 152 -25.06 -16.05 3.98
N SER A 153 -23.97 -15.91 3.20
CA SER A 153 -22.63 -16.36 3.62
C SER A 153 -21.54 -15.37 3.28
N LEU A 154 -20.53 -15.30 4.14
CA LEU A 154 -19.26 -14.62 3.85
C LEU A 154 -18.34 -15.60 3.14
N ALA A 155 -17.92 -15.26 1.94
CA ALA A 155 -17.02 -16.08 1.13
C ALA A 155 -15.54 -15.94 1.52
N ILE A 156 -15.18 -14.82 2.17
CA ILE A 156 -13.89 -14.66 2.83
C ILE A 156 -14.06 -14.81 4.34
N SER A 157 -13.02 -15.27 5.02
CA SER A 157 -13.08 -15.39 6.47
C SER A 157 -13.35 -14.03 7.13
N PRO A 158 -14.13 -13.97 8.24
CA PRO A 158 -14.33 -12.73 8.99
C PRO A 158 -13.01 -12.02 9.33
N LYS A 159 -11.99 -12.81 9.69
CA LYS A 159 -10.64 -12.30 9.96
C LYS A 159 -10.00 -11.64 8.73
N ALA A 160 -10.13 -12.22 7.53
CA ALA A 160 -9.61 -11.62 6.30
C ALA A 160 -10.33 -10.30 5.99
N PHE A 161 -11.63 -10.21 6.23
CA PHE A 161 -12.39 -8.98 6.07
C PHE A 161 -11.95 -7.89 7.05
N GLU A 162 -11.82 -8.21 8.34
CA GLU A 162 -11.32 -7.27 9.36
C GLU A 162 -9.93 -6.75 9.00
N LEU A 163 -9.01 -7.65 8.64
CA LEU A 163 -7.66 -7.27 8.22
C LEU A 163 -7.67 -6.41 6.96
N GLY A 164 -8.56 -6.71 6.01
CA GLY A 164 -8.78 -5.90 4.80
C GLY A 164 -9.27 -4.48 5.12
N LEU A 165 -10.16 -4.31 6.10
CA LEU A 165 -10.57 -2.98 6.55
C LEU A 165 -9.43 -2.25 7.28
N LEU A 166 -8.62 -2.96 8.05
CA LEU A 166 -7.45 -2.38 8.72
C LEU A 166 -6.39 -1.94 7.72
N VAL A 167 -6.16 -2.70 6.63
CA VAL A 167 -5.23 -2.25 5.57
C VAL A 167 -5.75 -1.01 4.86
N ALA A 168 -7.06 -0.92 4.60
CA ALA A 168 -7.68 0.26 4.02
C ALA A 168 -7.53 1.50 4.93
N LEU A 169 -7.81 1.35 6.22
CA LEU A 169 -7.64 2.41 7.21
C LEU A 169 -6.17 2.86 7.31
N ALA A 170 -5.25 1.91 7.43
CA ALA A 170 -3.82 2.21 7.49
C ALA A 170 -3.32 2.87 6.20
N GLY A 171 -3.84 2.49 5.03
CA GLY A 171 -3.57 3.12 3.74
C GLY A 171 -4.03 4.59 3.69
N ALA A 172 -5.21 4.87 4.23
CA ALA A 172 -5.68 6.24 4.38
C ALA A 172 -4.76 7.06 5.31
N LEU A 173 -4.38 6.49 6.46
CA LEU A 173 -3.47 7.14 7.40
C LEU A 173 -2.06 7.32 6.80
N GLN A 174 -1.58 6.36 6.00
CA GLN A 174 -0.32 6.47 5.26
C GLN A 174 -0.32 7.68 4.32
N THR A 175 -1.45 8.03 3.75
CA THR A 175 -1.59 9.17 2.84
C THR A 175 -1.77 10.49 3.61
N MET A 176 -2.57 10.49 4.68
CA MET A 176 -2.96 11.71 5.38
C MET A 176 -1.90 12.21 6.39
N LEU A 177 -1.28 11.29 7.15
CA LEU A 177 -0.38 11.66 8.25
C LEU A 177 0.93 12.35 7.79
N PRO A 178 1.59 11.94 6.70
CA PRO A 178 2.89 12.50 6.34
C PRO A 178 2.81 13.82 5.58
N VAL A 179 1.62 14.36 5.25
CA VAL A 179 1.47 15.55 4.40
C VAL A 179 2.35 16.71 4.83
N LYS A 180 2.33 17.07 6.12
CA LYS A 180 3.17 18.15 6.65
C LYS A 180 4.66 17.78 6.72
N LEU A 181 4.97 16.50 6.87
CA LEU A 181 6.36 16.00 6.90
C LEU A 181 7.00 16.07 5.51
N ILE A 182 6.29 15.60 4.47
CA ILE A 182 6.80 15.58 3.10
C ILE A 182 6.87 16.98 2.46
N GLN A 183 6.07 17.93 2.93
CA GLN A 183 6.19 19.33 2.50
C GLN A 183 7.48 20.00 2.99
N ARG A 184 8.06 19.51 4.08
CA ARG A 184 9.23 20.11 4.76
C ARG A 184 10.50 19.29 4.59
N ASN A 185 10.40 18.04 4.20
CA ASN A 185 11.50 17.09 4.11
C ASN A 185 11.41 16.30 2.80
N ASN A 186 12.54 15.75 2.36
CA ASN A 186 12.55 14.83 1.24
C ASN A 186 11.66 13.61 1.53
N THR A 187 10.76 13.26 0.61
CA THR A 187 9.78 12.18 0.79
C THR A 187 10.44 10.83 1.06
N LEU A 188 11.54 10.52 0.36
CA LEU A 188 12.27 9.27 0.59
C LEU A 188 12.98 9.23 1.95
N VAL A 189 13.39 10.39 2.49
CA VAL A 189 13.91 10.49 3.87
C VAL A 189 12.80 10.16 4.87
N VAL A 190 11.59 10.69 4.67
CA VAL A 190 10.43 10.41 5.53
C VAL A 190 10.10 8.92 5.51
N ILE A 191 10.02 8.32 4.31
CA ILE A 191 9.73 6.89 4.12
C ILE A 191 10.82 6.02 4.72
N GLY A 192 12.10 6.32 4.44
CA GLY A 192 13.24 5.54 4.94
C GLY A 192 13.29 5.50 6.47
N TRP A 193 13.10 6.63 7.15
CA TRP A 193 13.05 6.67 8.61
C TRP A 193 11.79 5.99 9.17
N ALA A 194 10.64 6.15 8.52
CA ALA A 194 9.42 5.45 8.93
C ALA A 194 9.59 3.93 8.82
N MET A 195 10.24 3.44 7.77
CA MET A 195 10.59 2.02 7.62
C MET A 195 11.56 1.56 8.71
N LEU A 196 12.61 2.34 9.01
CA LEU A 196 13.53 1.99 10.09
C LEU A 196 12.82 1.88 11.44
N ILE A 197 11.93 2.82 11.77
CA ILE A 197 11.14 2.77 13.00
C ILE A 197 10.29 1.51 13.04
N GLY A 198 9.54 1.22 11.97
CA GLY A 198 8.72 0.01 11.88
C GLY A 198 9.54 -1.27 11.95
N GLY A 199 10.68 -1.31 11.24
CA GLY A 199 11.60 -2.44 11.27
C GLY A 199 12.20 -2.69 12.65
N LEU A 200 12.57 -1.65 13.40
CA LEU A 200 13.03 -1.76 14.79
C LEU A 200 11.93 -2.31 15.70
N ILE A 201 10.68 -1.82 15.56
CA ILE A 201 9.55 -2.34 16.34
C ILE A 201 9.37 -3.83 16.09
N PHE A 202 9.33 -4.28 14.83
CA PHE A 202 9.18 -5.70 14.51
C PHE A 202 10.38 -6.53 14.93
N SER A 203 11.59 -5.98 14.88
CA SER A 203 12.78 -6.67 15.40
C SER A 203 12.79 -6.81 16.93
N CYS A 204 12.06 -5.94 17.65
CA CYS A 204 11.83 -6.12 19.09
C CYS A 204 10.72 -7.15 19.37
N ILE A 205 9.68 -7.20 18.53
CA ILE A 205 8.57 -8.18 18.67
C ILE A 205 9.05 -9.58 18.30
N HIS A 206 9.73 -9.70 17.19
CA HIS A 206 10.29 -10.97 16.69
C HIS A 206 11.71 -10.73 16.19
N PRO A 207 12.74 -10.91 17.05
CA PRO A 207 14.13 -10.74 16.64
C PRO A 207 14.49 -11.67 15.48
N MET A 208 15.23 -11.15 14.50
CA MET A 208 15.57 -11.87 13.26
C MET A 208 16.32 -13.19 13.46
N TRP A 209 17.01 -13.33 14.60
CA TRP A 209 17.77 -14.54 14.99
C TRP A 209 16.95 -15.56 15.79
N VAL A 210 15.69 -15.21 16.16
CA VAL A 210 14.78 -16.10 16.88
C VAL A 210 13.91 -16.83 15.87
N ASN A 211 14.00 -18.15 15.83
CA ASN A 211 13.24 -19.00 14.90
C ASN A 211 13.26 -18.50 13.45
N PRO A 212 14.44 -18.26 12.85
CA PRO A 212 14.51 -17.83 11.45
C PRO A 212 13.87 -18.91 10.56
N PRO A 213 13.22 -18.52 9.45
CA PRO A 213 12.69 -19.49 8.51
C PRO A 213 13.83 -20.31 7.90
N HIS A 214 13.50 -21.49 7.38
CA HIS A 214 14.49 -22.29 6.67
C HIS A 214 14.94 -21.56 5.40
N LEU A 215 16.21 -21.13 5.39
CA LEU A 215 16.80 -20.31 4.30
C LEU A 215 17.08 -21.16 3.05
N SER A 216 16.04 -21.62 2.37
CA SER A 216 16.20 -22.20 1.03
C SER A 216 16.50 -21.09 0.00
N VAL A 217 17.02 -21.49 -1.17
CA VAL A 217 17.29 -20.54 -2.27
C VAL A 217 16.01 -19.76 -2.65
N GLY A 218 14.87 -20.44 -2.69
CA GLY A 218 13.57 -19.79 -2.98
C GLY A 218 13.19 -18.74 -1.95
N VAL A 219 13.40 -19.03 -0.65
CA VAL A 219 13.11 -18.08 0.45
C VAL A 219 14.05 -16.87 0.35
N VAL A 220 15.35 -17.08 0.13
CA VAL A 220 16.33 -15.99 0.01
C VAL A 220 16.00 -15.08 -1.19
N LEU A 221 15.68 -15.68 -2.33
CA LEU A 221 15.29 -14.92 -3.53
C LEU A 221 13.96 -14.18 -3.33
N GLY A 222 12.96 -14.83 -2.70
CA GLY A 222 11.65 -14.20 -2.41
C GLY A 222 11.77 -13.02 -1.45
N VAL A 223 12.48 -13.19 -0.33
CA VAL A 223 12.75 -12.11 0.63
C VAL A 223 13.57 -11.00 -0.03
N GLY A 224 14.62 -11.35 -0.78
CA GLY A 224 15.44 -10.39 -1.53
C GLY A 224 14.61 -9.59 -2.53
N PHE A 225 13.68 -10.24 -3.26
CA PHE A 225 12.76 -9.56 -4.16
C PHE A 225 11.85 -8.59 -3.40
N ILE A 226 11.25 -9.02 -2.29
CA ILE A 226 10.36 -8.16 -1.49
C ILE A 226 11.10 -6.94 -0.96
N VAL A 227 12.33 -7.10 -0.47
CA VAL A 227 13.15 -6.01 0.08
C VAL A 227 13.55 -5.02 -1.01
N ILE A 228 14.14 -5.51 -2.11
CA ILE A 228 14.77 -4.66 -3.13
C ILE A 228 13.72 -4.13 -4.10
N PHE A 229 12.97 -5.02 -4.75
CA PHE A 229 12.00 -4.63 -5.79
C PHE A 229 10.66 -4.24 -5.18
N GLY A 230 10.07 -5.13 -4.40
CA GLY A 230 8.74 -4.93 -3.82
C GLY A 230 8.67 -3.81 -2.78
N THR A 231 9.80 -3.30 -2.28
CA THR A 231 9.80 -2.22 -1.29
C THR A 231 10.70 -1.07 -1.72
N MET A 232 12.03 -1.22 -1.71
CA MET A 232 12.95 -0.11 -1.96
C MET A 232 12.73 0.53 -3.34
N LEU A 233 12.88 -0.24 -4.40
CA LEU A 233 12.77 0.29 -5.78
C LEU A 233 11.35 0.72 -6.12
N ALA A 234 10.33 0.01 -5.64
CA ALA A 234 8.94 0.39 -5.85
C ALA A 234 8.68 1.81 -5.30
N PHE A 235 9.07 2.08 -4.04
CA PHE A 235 8.93 3.42 -3.46
C PHE A 235 9.79 4.47 -4.18
N ILE A 236 11.04 4.15 -4.55
CA ILE A 236 11.91 5.08 -5.28
C ILE A 236 11.26 5.43 -6.63
N CYS A 237 10.79 4.45 -7.40
CA CYS A 237 10.16 4.67 -8.68
C CYS A 237 8.87 5.49 -8.55
N PHE A 238 7.97 5.08 -7.65
CA PHE A 238 6.69 5.75 -7.45
C PHE A 238 6.87 7.21 -6.99
N VAL A 239 7.71 7.45 -5.98
CA VAL A 239 7.99 8.81 -5.50
C VAL A 239 8.70 9.65 -6.57
N SER A 240 9.63 9.06 -7.31
CA SER A 240 10.31 9.77 -8.40
C SER A 240 9.36 10.15 -9.54
N SER A 241 8.31 9.35 -9.78
CA SER A 241 7.30 9.66 -10.81
C SER A 241 6.61 10.99 -10.54
N LEU A 242 6.40 11.36 -9.27
CA LEU A 242 5.71 12.59 -8.85
C LEU A 242 6.45 13.87 -9.26
N HIS A 243 7.72 13.78 -9.67
CA HIS A 243 8.43 14.92 -10.26
C HIS A 243 8.00 15.19 -11.71
N TYR A 244 7.33 14.23 -12.37
CA TYR A 244 7.02 14.27 -13.80
C TYR A 244 5.52 14.21 -14.09
N VAL A 245 4.73 13.60 -13.22
CA VAL A 245 3.27 13.48 -13.32
C VAL A 245 2.58 14.00 -12.08
N SER A 246 1.30 14.37 -12.20
CA SER A 246 0.52 14.81 -11.04
C SER A 246 0.27 13.66 -10.05
N PRO A 247 0.08 13.95 -8.75
CA PRO A 247 -0.30 12.93 -7.77
C PRO A 247 -1.57 12.16 -8.18
N THR A 248 -2.54 12.83 -8.79
CA THR A 248 -3.76 12.18 -9.31
C THR A 248 -3.42 11.17 -10.40
N THR A 249 -2.56 11.55 -11.37
CA THR A 249 -2.12 10.64 -12.43
C THR A 249 -1.37 9.45 -11.85
N ALA A 250 -0.45 9.67 -10.90
CA ALA A 250 0.28 8.59 -10.24
C ALA A 250 -0.67 7.65 -9.50
N GLY A 251 -1.66 8.18 -8.75
CA GLY A 251 -2.68 7.38 -8.07
C GLY A 251 -3.57 6.57 -9.02
N LEU A 252 -3.90 7.10 -10.22
CA LEU A 252 -4.60 6.31 -11.24
C LEU A 252 -3.72 5.17 -11.78
N LEU A 253 -2.43 5.44 -11.97
CA LEU A 253 -1.47 4.41 -12.43
C LEU A 253 -1.17 3.36 -11.35
N ASP A 254 -1.40 3.68 -10.08
CA ASP A 254 -1.27 2.74 -8.96
C ASP A 254 -2.28 1.58 -9.05
N THR A 255 -3.37 1.73 -9.81
CA THR A 255 -4.30 0.61 -10.09
C THR A 255 -3.67 -0.55 -10.84
N PHE A 256 -2.48 -0.39 -11.41
CA PHE A 256 -1.68 -1.51 -11.93
C PHE A 256 -1.22 -2.48 -10.83
N GLU A 257 -1.14 -2.06 -9.57
CA GLU A 257 -0.82 -2.93 -8.42
C GLU A 257 -1.89 -4.04 -8.28
N PRO A 258 -3.18 -3.75 -8.01
CA PRO A 258 -4.18 -4.80 -7.85
C PRO A 258 -4.44 -5.59 -9.15
N LEU A 259 -4.28 -4.98 -10.31
CA LEU A 259 -4.41 -5.70 -11.59
C LEU A 259 -3.30 -6.76 -11.73
N SER A 260 -2.05 -6.40 -11.50
CA SER A 260 -0.94 -7.35 -11.59
C SER A 260 -1.00 -8.41 -10.50
N ALA A 261 -1.34 -8.03 -9.25
CA ALA A 261 -1.54 -8.98 -8.16
C ALA A 261 -2.63 -10.02 -8.50
N THR A 262 -3.76 -9.57 -9.05
CA THR A 262 -4.86 -10.45 -9.43
C THR A 262 -4.46 -11.41 -10.56
N LEU A 263 -3.84 -10.89 -11.62
CA LEU A 263 -3.38 -11.71 -12.75
C LEU A 263 -2.38 -12.78 -12.31
N LEU A 264 -1.42 -12.40 -11.47
CA LEU A 264 -0.41 -13.32 -10.96
C LEU A 264 -1.01 -14.34 -9.97
N THR A 265 -1.95 -13.93 -9.13
CA THR A 265 -2.65 -14.83 -8.20
C THR A 265 -3.43 -15.90 -8.98
N VAL A 266 -4.15 -15.51 -10.03
CA VAL A 266 -4.84 -16.46 -10.91
C VAL A 266 -3.86 -17.40 -11.60
N TRP A 267 -2.78 -16.86 -12.15
CA TRP A 267 -1.84 -17.65 -12.96
C TRP A 267 -0.99 -18.61 -12.14
N PHE A 268 -0.41 -18.15 -11.02
CA PHE A 268 0.50 -18.98 -10.21
C PHE A 268 -0.18 -19.86 -9.17
N PHE A 269 -1.29 -19.38 -8.58
CA PHE A 269 -2.00 -20.10 -7.51
C PHE A 269 -3.31 -20.74 -7.98
N HIS A 270 -3.63 -20.62 -9.28
CA HIS A 270 -4.85 -21.17 -9.88
C HIS A 270 -6.12 -20.75 -9.12
N THR A 271 -6.11 -19.56 -8.49
CA THR A 271 -7.25 -19.03 -7.77
C THR A 271 -8.36 -18.67 -8.76
N SER A 272 -9.55 -19.23 -8.57
CA SER A 272 -10.72 -18.89 -9.39
C SER A 272 -11.54 -17.80 -8.71
N PHE A 273 -11.91 -16.76 -9.46
CA PHE A 273 -12.84 -15.74 -9.03
C PHE A 273 -14.17 -15.95 -9.75
N ASN A 274 -15.29 -15.89 -9.02
CA ASN A 274 -16.60 -15.91 -9.63
C ASN A 274 -16.95 -14.51 -10.19
N LEU A 275 -18.05 -14.43 -10.95
CA LEU A 275 -18.45 -13.18 -11.59
C LEU A 275 -18.72 -12.05 -10.59
N ALA A 276 -19.29 -12.36 -9.42
CA ALA A 276 -19.56 -11.36 -8.38
C ALA A 276 -18.27 -10.78 -7.78
N GLU A 277 -17.25 -11.61 -7.54
CA GLU A 277 -15.93 -11.17 -7.07
C GLU A 277 -15.25 -10.25 -8.12
N ILE A 278 -15.35 -10.62 -9.40
CA ILE A 278 -14.79 -9.81 -10.51
C ILE A 278 -15.49 -8.45 -10.58
N ILE A 279 -16.83 -8.44 -10.57
CA ILE A 279 -17.61 -7.19 -10.59
C ILE A 279 -17.31 -6.37 -9.35
N GLY A 280 -17.27 -6.99 -8.17
CA GLY A 280 -16.93 -6.33 -6.90
C GLY A 280 -15.56 -5.66 -6.95
N GLY A 281 -14.54 -6.37 -7.43
CA GLY A 281 -13.19 -5.83 -7.62
C GLY A 281 -13.17 -4.65 -8.61
N ILE A 282 -13.83 -4.76 -9.75
CA ILE A 282 -13.94 -3.69 -10.75
C ILE A 282 -14.63 -2.46 -10.14
N LEU A 283 -15.70 -2.63 -9.37
CA LEU A 283 -16.40 -1.53 -8.72
C LEU A 283 -15.48 -0.82 -7.71
N ILE A 284 -14.77 -1.56 -6.86
CA ILE A 284 -13.82 -0.96 -5.90
C ILE A 284 -12.72 -0.19 -6.64
N LEU A 285 -12.10 -0.77 -7.66
CA LEU A 285 -11.07 -0.10 -8.43
C LEU A 285 -11.59 1.13 -9.17
N SER A 286 -12.86 1.11 -9.64
CA SER A 286 -13.47 2.25 -10.31
C SER A 286 -13.61 3.48 -9.39
N THR A 287 -13.64 3.29 -8.07
CA THR A 287 -13.72 4.41 -7.11
C THR A 287 -12.52 5.35 -7.21
N VAL A 288 -11.33 4.82 -7.53
CA VAL A 288 -10.12 5.64 -7.74
C VAL A 288 -10.34 6.61 -8.89
N PHE A 289 -10.96 6.16 -9.99
CA PHE A 289 -11.28 6.99 -11.15
C PHE A 289 -12.38 8.00 -10.84
N ILE A 290 -13.42 7.60 -10.10
CA ILE A 290 -14.50 8.49 -9.67
C ILE A 290 -13.95 9.63 -8.80
N LEU A 291 -13.07 9.32 -7.85
CA LEU A 291 -12.44 10.29 -6.96
C LEU A 291 -11.42 11.21 -7.66
N ALA A 292 -10.91 10.79 -8.82
CA ALA A 292 -10.05 11.62 -9.65
C ALA A 292 -10.80 12.72 -10.43
N ILE A 293 -12.15 12.64 -10.52
CA ILE A 293 -12.97 13.67 -11.17
C ILE A 293 -12.96 14.93 -10.30
N PRO A 294 -12.58 16.11 -10.85
CA PRO A 294 -12.58 17.34 -10.08
C PRO A 294 -14.00 17.63 -9.55
N ALA A 295 -14.14 17.75 -8.23
CA ALA A 295 -15.38 18.22 -7.65
C ALA A 295 -15.64 19.66 -8.13
N HIS A 296 -16.77 19.88 -8.81
CA HIS A 296 -17.22 21.23 -9.11
C HIS A 296 -17.43 21.94 -7.76
N LYS A 297 -16.59 22.93 -7.45
CA LYS A 297 -16.83 23.79 -6.28
C LYS A 297 -18.23 24.35 -6.43
N GLN A 298 -19.15 23.88 -5.59
CA GLN A 298 -20.36 24.64 -5.35
C GLN A 298 -19.89 25.97 -4.76
N SER A 299 -19.94 27.02 -5.58
CA SER A 299 -19.85 28.39 -5.11
C SER A 299 -20.92 28.52 -4.03
N SER A 300 -20.49 28.61 -2.78
CA SER A 300 -21.36 29.06 -1.67
C SER A 300 -21.91 30.44 -2.05
N ILE A 301 -23.19 30.46 -2.36
CA ILE A 301 -24.02 31.68 -2.36
C ILE A 301 -24.15 32.16 -0.92
#